data_e5c7af6bc5691487c0557ecfb2321dda
#
_entry.id   e5c7af6bc5691487c0557ecfb2321dda
#
_cell.length_a   1.000
_cell.length_b   1.000
_cell.length_c   1.000
_cell.angle_alpha   90.00
_cell.angle_beta   90.00
_cell.angle_gamma   90.00
#
_symmetry.space_group_name_H-M   'P 1'
#
loop_
_entity.id
_entity.type
_entity.pdbx_description
1 polymer ?
#
loop_
_entity_poly.entity_id
_entity_poly.type
_entity_poly.pdbx_seq_one_letter_code
_entity_poly.pdbx_strand_id
1 'polypeptide(L)'
;MRSLHVTRTIPAPLEPVFDLLADHAHYDRFRPIHASELVREGDPPPNGVGALRRIKVRPLVFDEEITAYERPSQLDYLIVKLNVPFEHHGGSITLTPDGGATRVDWRSSFTVPVPVIGPAIELPWFLTLRRGFDRVLEDVERMVGTEAGVTYPDAFSA
;
A
#
# COMPACT_ATOMS: atom_id res chain seq x y z
N MET A 1 4.37 12.95 16.80
CA MET A 1 4.42 12.56 15.38
C MET A 1 5.47 11.50 15.17
N ARG A 2 5.11 10.41 14.51
CA ARG A 2 6.04 9.36 14.09
C ARG A 2 6.01 9.20 12.59
N SER A 3 7.18 8.90 12.01
CA SER A 3 7.31 8.61 10.60
C SER A 3 7.78 7.17 10.43
N LEU A 4 7.11 6.47 9.54
CA LEU A 4 7.39 5.10 9.14
C LEU A 4 8.07 5.11 7.78
N HIS A 5 9.09 4.30 7.60
CA HIS A 5 9.72 4.04 6.31
C HIS A 5 10.02 2.56 6.18
N VAL A 6 9.48 1.94 5.15
CA VAL A 6 9.72 0.55 4.77
C VAL A 6 10.26 0.54 3.35
N THR A 7 11.29 -0.22 3.11
CA THR A 7 11.93 -0.37 1.80
C THR A 7 12.03 -1.84 1.44
N ARG A 8 11.72 -2.18 0.19
CA ARG A 8 11.91 -3.53 -0.33
C ARG A 8 12.30 -3.49 -1.81
N THR A 9 13.27 -4.30 -2.20
CA THR A 9 13.59 -4.54 -3.61
C THR A 9 12.88 -5.80 -4.08
N ILE A 10 12.00 -5.65 -5.07
CA ILE A 10 11.17 -6.72 -5.61
C ILE A 10 11.70 -7.10 -6.99
N PRO A 11 12.01 -8.38 -7.27
CA PRO A 11 12.58 -8.83 -8.54
C PRO A 11 11.53 -8.90 -9.65
N ALA A 12 10.98 -7.74 -10.02
CA ALA A 12 9.99 -7.55 -11.07
C ALA A 12 10.06 -6.12 -11.61
N PRO A 13 9.57 -5.85 -12.84
CA PRO A 13 9.42 -4.50 -13.40
C PRO A 13 8.46 -3.63 -12.57
N LEU A 14 8.51 -2.29 -12.78
CA LEU A 14 7.69 -1.34 -12.02
C LEU A 14 6.19 -1.58 -12.19
N GLU A 15 5.73 -1.82 -13.41
CA GLU A 15 4.31 -1.86 -13.77
C GLU A 15 3.52 -2.91 -12.97
N PRO A 16 3.88 -4.20 -12.94
CA PRO A 16 3.13 -5.19 -12.18
C PRO A 16 3.19 -4.94 -10.66
N VAL A 17 4.28 -4.40 -10.14
CA VAL A 17 4.40 -4.03 -8.72
C VAL A 17 3.47 -2.86 -8.40
N PHE A 18 3.48 -1.82 -9.22
CA PHE A 18 2.60 -0.66 -9.06
C PHE A 18 1.13 -1.05 -9.15
N ASP A 19 0.77 -1.86 -10.15
CA ASP A 19 -0.62 -2.25 -10.40
C ASP A 19 -1.23 -3.02 -9.23
N LEU A 20 -0.44 -3.87 -8.55
CA LEU A 20 -0.89 -4.53 -7.32
C LEU A 20 -1.10 -3.53 -6.17
N LEU A 21 -0.19 -2.56 -6.00
CA LEU A 21 -0.30 -1.54 -4.95
C LEU A 21 -1.41 -0.51 -5.23
N ALA A 22 -1.77 -0.30 -6.49
CA ALA A 22 -2.81 0.63 -6.91
C ALA A 22 -4.20 -0.01 -7.07
N ASP A 23 -4.33 -1.32 -6.96
CA ASP A 23 -5.61 -2.02 -7.09
C ASP A 23 -6.42 -1.93 -5.79
N HIS A 24 -7.07 -0.77 -5.59
CA HIS A 24 -7.71 -0.39 -4.34
C HIS A 24 -8.87 -1.31 -3.94
N ALA A 25 -9.58 -1.87 -4.90
CA ALA A 25 -10.73 -2.75 -4.63
C ALA A 25 -10.31 -4.12 -4.06
N HIS A 26 -9.06 -4.55 -4.27
CA HIS A 26 -8.61 -5.90 -3.98
C HIS A 26 -7.43 -5.96 -2.99
N TYR A 27 -7.32 -5.00 -2.08
CA TYR A 27 -6.31 -5.00 -1.01
C TYR A 27 -6.49 -6.14 0.00
N ASP A 28 -7.66 -6.75 0.06
CA ASP A 28 -7.96 -7.95 0.86
C ASP A 28 -7.18 -9.20 0.44
N ARG A 29 -6.49 -9.16 -0.71
CA ARG A 29 -5.50 -10.17 -1.10
C ARG A 29 -4.24 -10.16 -0.24
N PHE A 30 -3.95 -9.05 0.44
CA PHE A 30 -2.79 -8.93 1.32
C PHE A 30 -3.13 -9.43 2.73
N ARG A 31 -2.25 -10.29 3.30
CA ARG A 31 -2.48 -10.96 4.59
C ARG A 31 -2.91 -10.05 5.75
N PRO A 32 -2.37 -8.81 5.91
CA PRO A 32 -2.81 -7.95 7.00
C PRO A 32 -4.23 -7.41 6.84
N ILE A 33 -4.82 -7.46 5.66
CA ILE A 33 -6.06 -6.76 5.31
C ILE A 33 -7.22 -7.76 5.24
N HIS A 34 -8.28 -7.51 6.01
CA HIS A 34 -9.45 -8.39 6.09
C HIS A 34 -10.51 -8.10 5.04
N ALA A 35 -10.62 -6.83 4.63
CA ALA A 35 -11.53 -6.41 3.57
C ALA A 35 -11.07 -5.08 2.96
N SER A 36 -11.36 -4.89 1.70
CA SER A 36 -11.17 -3.62 1.00
C SER A 36 -12.32 -3.35 0.04
N GLU A 37 -12.57 -2.07 -0.19
CA GLU A 37 -13.63 -1.58 -1.07
C GLU A 37 -13.18 -0.28 -1.73
N LEU A 38 -13.39 -0.15 -3.04
CA LEU A 38 -13.30 1.13 -3.74
C LEU A 38 -14.64 1.86 -3.58
N VAL A 39 -14.68 2.86 -2.69
CA VAL A 39 -15.88 3.61 -2.34
C VAL A 39 -16.20 4.66 -3.41
N ARG A 40 -15.17 5.25 -4.01
CA ARG A 40 -15.27 6.26 -5.06
C ARG A 40 -14.11 6.11 -6.03
N GLU A 41 -14.41 6.18 -7.32
CA GLU A 41 -13.37 6.18 -8.35
C GLU A 41 -12.63 7.52 -8.39
N GLY A 42 -11.37 7.48 -8.83
CA GLY A 42 -10.52 8.65 -9.04
C GLY A 42 -10.32 8.99 -10.52
N ASP A 43 -9.37 9.85 -10.79
CA ASP A 43 -8.96 10.23 -12.14
C ASP A 43 -7.45 10.03 -12.31
N PRO A 44 -7.01 9.17 -13.26
CA PRO A 44 -7.80 8.31 -14.14
C PRO A 44 -8.55 7.20 -13.39
N PRO A 45 -9.75 6.83 -13.89
CA PRO A 45 -10.53 5.77 -13.25
C PRO A 45 -9.87 4.39 -13.43
N PRO A 46 -10.06 3.43 -12.49
CA PRO A 46 -10.78 3.64 -11.23
C PRO A 46 -9.90 4.19 -10.10
N ASN A 47 -8.56 4.06 -10.20
CA ASN A 47 -7.64 4.10 -9.07
C ASN A 47 -6.86 5.42 -8.91
N GLY A 48 -7.08 6.41 -9.78
CA GLY A 48 -6.33 7.67 -9.81
C GLY A 48 -6.62 8.62 -8.65
N VAL A 49 -6.16 9.86 -8.80
CA VAL A 49 -6.34 10.92 -7.79
C VAL A 49 -7.82 11.13 -7.45
N GLY A 50 -8.13 11.26 -6.17
CA GLY A 50 -9.48 11.36 -5.65
C GLY A 50 -10.18 10.02 -5.43
N ALA A 51 -9.59 8.88 -5.83
CA ALA A 51 -10.10 7.57 -5.45
C ALA A 51 -10.18 7.47 -3.93
N LEU A 52 -11.29 6.93 -3.42
CA LEU A 52 -11.48 6.68 -1.98
C LEU A 52 -11.63 5.19 -1.76
N ARG A 53 -10.70 4.61 -1.01
CA ARG A 53 -10.74 3.20 -0.63
C ARG A 53 -11.03 3.03 0.86
N ARG A 54 -11.84 2.05 1.21
CA ARG A 54 -12.07 1.63 2.59
C ARG A 54 -11.32 0.35 2.87
N ILE A 55 -10.50 0.35 3.92
CA ILE A 55 -9.68 -0.78 4.32
C ILE A 55 -10.03 -1.19 5.75
N LYS A 56 -10.13 -2.50 5.96
CA LYS A 56 -10.39 -3.10 7.28
C LYS A 56 -9.20 -3.96 7.70
N VAL A 57 -8.55 -3.54 8.78
CA VAL A 57 -7.51 -4.28 9.48
C VAL A 57 -7.95 -4.36 10.94
N ARG A 58 -8.65 -5.43 11.31
CA ARG A 58 -9.33 -5.56 12.61
C ARG A 58 -8.46 -5.18 13.79
N PRO A 59 -8.92 -4.33 14.72
CA PRO A 59 -10.26 -3.72 14.81
C PRO A 59 -10.44 -2.41 14.04
N LEU A 60 -9.46 -2.03 13.19
CA LEU A 60 -9.42 -0.75 12.50
C LEU A 60 -10.23 -0.77 11.20
N VAL A 61 -10.92 0.33 10.97
CA VAL A 61 -11.58 0.65 9.69
C VAL A 61 -11.18 2.07 9.32
N PHE A 62 -10.61 2.24 8.13
CA PHE A 62 -10.17 3.55 7.66
C PHE A 62 -10.47 3.75 6.18
N ASP A 63 -10.73 5.02 5.85
CA ASP A 63 -10.90 5.48 4.48
C ASP A 63 -9.65 6.26 4.07
N GLU A 64 -9.06 5.89 2.94
CA GLU A 64 -7.90 6.54 2.35
C GLU A 64 -8.28 7.18 1.02
N GLU A 65 -7.92 8.44 0.85
CA GLU A 65 -8.04 9.17 -0.41
C GLU A 65 -6.68 9.21 -1.12
N ILE A 66 -6.67 8.93 -2.41
CA ILE A 66 -5.47 9.01 -3.25
C ILE A 66 -5.21 10.47 -3.61
N THR A 67 -4.04 10.97 -3.23
CA THR A 67 -3.66 12.38 -3.39
C THR A 67 -2.67 12.61 -4.53
N ALA A 68 -1.90 11.57 -4.93
CA ALA A 68 -1.09 11.57 -6.14
C ALA A 68 -1.11 10.17 -6.78
N TYR A 69 -1.08 10.13 -8.10
CA TYR A 69 -1.09 8.90 -8.89
C TYR A 69 -0.28 9.09 -10.16
N GLU A 70 0.94 8.61 -10.18
CA GLU A 70 1.85 8.67 -11.33
C GLU A 70 2.34 7.24 -11.66
N ARG A 71 1.55 6.52 -12.48
CA ARG A 71 1.88 5.16 -12.87
C ARG A 71 3.13 5.14 -13.77
N PRO A 72 4.12 4.30 -13.53
CA PRO A 72 4.20 3.28 -12.48
C PRO A 72 5.11 3.66 -11.29
N SER A 73 5.31 4.95 -11.01
CA SER A 73 6.37 5.42 -10.12
C SER A 73 5.93 5.96 -8.76
N GLN A 74 4.71 6.48 -8.63
CA GLN A 74 4.27 7.12 -7.39
C GLN A 74 2.78 6.96 -7.11
N LEU A 75 2.48 6.66 -5.85
CA LEU A 75 1.14 6.60 -5.29
C LEU A 75 1.15 7.23 -3.90
N ASP A 76 0.48 8.38 -3.73
CA ASP A 76 0.34 9.04 -2.44
C ASP A 76 -1.11 8.96 -1.94
N TYR A 77 -1.27 8.91 -0.63
CA TYR A 77 -2.58 8.77 -0.01
C TYR A 77 -2.68 9.50 1.33
N LEU A 78 -3.91 9.82 1.72
CA LEU A 78 -4.23 10.39 3.02
C LEU A 78 -5.37 9.59 3.67
N ILE A 79 -5.18 9.16 4.92
CA ILE A 79 -6.28 8.60 5.71
C ILE A 79 -7.17 9.78 6.15
N VAL A 80 -8.37 9.84 5.59
CA VAL A 80 -9.33 10.92 5.83
C VAL A 80 -10.34 10.56 6.93
N LYS A 81 -10.47 9.27 7.24
CA LYS A 81 -11.33 8.76 8.30
C LYS A 81 -10.75 7.52 8.94
N LEU A 82 -10.81 7.45 10.26
CA LEU A 82 -10.41 6.30 11.06
C LEU A 82 -11.34 6.17 12.26
N ASN A 83 -11.65 4.94 12.67
CA ASN A 83 -12.54 4.65 13.80
C ASN A 83 -11.89 4.79 15.20
N VAL A 84 -10.68 5.33 15.28
CA VAL A 84 -9.95 5.64 16.52
C VAL A 84 -9.28 7.01 16.41
N PRO A 85 -8.94 7.69 17.53
CA PRO A 85 -8.21 8.95 17.50
C PRO A 85 -6.84 8.79 16.84
N PHE A 86 -6.66 9.37 15.66
CA PHE A 86 -5.45 9.24 14.85
C PHE A 86 -5.42 10.37 13.81
N GLU A 87 -4.29 11.02 13.67
CA GLU A 87 -4.05 12.01 12.62
C GLU A 87 -3.00 11.48 11.65
N HIS A 88 -3.39 11.32 10.41
CA HIS A 88 -2.48 10.92 9.33
C HIS A 88 -2.01 12.15 8.56
N HIS A 89 -0.70 12.27 8.41
CA HIS A 89 -0.08 13.42 7.75
C HIS A 89 0.31 13.14 6.30
N GLY A 90 0.01 11.95 5.82
CA GLY A 90 0.24 11.48 4.46
C GLY A 90 1.05 10.20 4.40
N GLY A 91 0.80 9.44 3.35
CA GLY A 91 1.57 8.28 2.94
C GLY A 91 2.02 8.41 1.50
N SER A 92 3.19 7.90 1.19
CA SER A 92 3.78 7.91 -0.16
C SER A 92 4.43 6.57 -0.45
N ILE A 93 4.14 6.02 -1.62
CA ILE A 93 4.78 4.83 -2.16
C ILE A 93 5.49 5.24 -3.44
N THR A 94 6.81 5.15 -3.44
CA THR A 94 7.64 5.48 -4.60
C THR A 94 8.32 4.22 -5.13
N LEU A 95 8.25 4.01 -6.43
CA LEU A 95 8.88 2.89 -7.14
C LEU A 95 10.01 3.42 -8.02
N THR A 96 11.19 2.82 -7.87
CA THR A 96 12.38 3.20 -8.63
C THR A 96 12.99 1.95 -9.29
N PRO A 97 13.40 2.02 -10.58
CA PRO A 97 14.11 0.92 -11.23
C PRO A 97 15.43 0.62 -10.51
N ASP A 98 15.72 -0.67 -10.35
CA ASP A 98 16.95 -1.16 -9.74
C ASP A 98 17.44 -2.43 -10.47
N GLY A 99 18.16 -2.25 -11.58
CA GLY A 99 18.77 -3.34 -12.34
C GLY A 99 17.79 -4.43 -12.82
N GLY A 100 16.61 -4.05 -13.33
CA GLY A 100 15.54 -4.97 -13.73
C GLY A 100 14.58 -5.35 -12.59
N ALA A 101 14.94 -5.07 -11.35
CA ALA A 101 14.07 -5.12 -10.17
C ALA A 101 13.42 -3.75 -9.90
N THR A 102 12.54 -3.71 -8.94
CA THR A 102 11.88 -2.48 -8.47
C THR A 102 12.20 -2.27 -6.99
N ARG A 103 12.78 -1.13 -6.67
CA ARG A 103 12.89 -0.67 -5.29
C ARG A 103 11.60 0.07 -4.92
N VAL A 104 10.93 -0.38 -3.88
CA VAL A 104 9.75 0.24 -3.31
C VAL A 104 10.13 0.94 -2.01
N ASP A 105 9.89 2.23 -1.92
CA ASP A 105 10.01 3.03 -0.71
C ASP A 105 8.61 3.45 -0.25
N TRP A 106 8.17 2.95 0.89
CA TRP A 106 6.86 3.27 1.48
C TRP A 106 7.04 4.09 2.75
N ARG A 107 6.54 5.31 2.73
CA ARG A 107 6.59 6.24 3.86
C ARG A 107 5.19 6.59 4.32
N SER A 108 5.04 6.79 5.62
CA SER A 108 3.78 7.25 6.23
C SER A 108 4.09 7.99 7.53
N SER A 109 3.35 9.02 7.83
CA SER A 109 3.52 9.75 9.07
C SER A 109 2.19 10.00 9.76
N PHE A 110 2.19 9.90 11.09
CA PHE A 110 0.99 10.00 11.90
C PHE A 110 1.25 10.54 13.32
N THR A 111 0.19 10.98 13.96
CA THR A 111 0.14 11.37 15.38
C THR A 111 -1.06 10.71 16.05
N VAL A 112 -0.88 10.24 17.29
CA VAL A 112 -2.00 9.84 18.15
C VAL A 112 -2.33 11.00 19.06
N PRO A 113 -3.43 11.74 18.83
CA PRO A 113 -3.75 12.98 19.54
C PRO A 113 -4.39 12.71 20.91
N VAL A 114 -3.73 11.89 21.74
CA VAL A 114 -4.19 11.57 23.09
C VAL A 114 -3.20 12.17 24.10
N PRO A 115 -3.60 13.18 24.86
CA PRO A 115 -2.72 13.79 25.84
C PRO A 115 -2.16 12.78 26.84
N VAL A 116 -0.89 12.99 27.26
CA VAL A 116 -0.16 12.19 28.26
C VAL A 116 0.18 10.77 27.84
N ILE A 117 -0.78 9.99 27.31
CA ILE A 117 -0.58 8.58 26.94
C ILE A 117 -0.28 8.37 25.45
N GLY A 118 -0.51 9.39 24.61
CA GLY A 118 -0.26 9.33 23.17
C GLY A 118 1.13 8.77 22.80
N PRO A 119 2.22 9.30 23.37
CA PRO A 119 3.56 8.78 23.11
C PRO A 119 3.76 7.30 23.46
N ALA A 120 3.10 6.83 24.52
CA ALA A 120 3.18 5.42 24.94
C ALA A 120 2.40 4.49 23.99
N ILE A 121 1.33 4.98 23.39
CA ILE A 121 0.51 4.25 22.42
C ILE A 121 1.19 4.27 21.03
N GLU A 122 1.82 5.37 20.65
CA GLU A 122 2.43 5.53 19.33
C GLU A 122 3.47 4.46 18.98
N LEU A 123 4.27 3.99 19.95
CA LEU A 123 5.33 3.01 19.67
C LEU A 123 4.78 1.62 19.32
N PRO A 124 3.86 1.00 20.08
CA PRO A 124 3.24 -0.25 19.68
C PRO A 124 2.52 -0.17 18.33
N TRP A 125 1.82 0.94 18.09
CA TRP A 125 1.15 1.19 16.81
C TRP A 125 2.14 1.27 15.66
N PHE A 126 3.20 2.04 15.83
CA PHE A 126 4.28 2.16 14.85
C PHE A 126 4.85 0.79 14.47
N LEU A 127 5.14 -0.06 15.45
CA LEU A 127 5.68 -1.40 15.20
C LEU A 127 4.67 -2.30 14.47
N THR A 128 3.39 -2.18 14.82
CA THR A 128 2.31 -2.95 14.18
C THR A 128 2.11 -2.51 12.73
N LEU A 129 2.05 -1.21 12.45
CA LEU A 129 1.93 -0.67 11.11
C LEU A 129 3.14 -1.04 10.24
N ARG A 130 4.34 -0.91 10.78
CA ARG A 130 5.57 -1.29 10.09
C ARG A 130 5.54 -2.75 9.64
N ARG A 131 5.16 -3.66 10.54
CA ARG A 131 5.01 -5.10 10.21
C ARG A 131 3.92 -5.33 9.16
N GLY A 132 2.83 -4.55 9.22
CA GLY A 132 1.76 -4.60 8.22
C GLY A 132 2.28 -4.21 6.83
N PHE A 133 3.01 -3.12 6.72
CA PHE A 133 3.60 -2.66 5.45
C PHE A 133 4.62 -3.65 4.91
N ASP A 134 5.53 -4.16 5.76
CA ASP A 134 6.49 -5.20 5.37
C ASP A 134 5.77 -6.43 4.78
N ARG A 135 4.69 -6.89 5.42
CA ARG A 135 3.91 -8.04 4.94
C ARG A 135 3.19 -7.78 3.62
N VAL A 136 2.66 -6.57 3.43
CA VAL A 136 2.07 -6.19 2.13
C VAL A 136 3.12 -6.27 1.03
N LEU A 137 4.32 -5.73 1.24
CA LEU A 137 5.40 -5.78 0.25
C LEU A 137 5.91 -7.20 0.00
N GLU A 138 5.98 -8.04 1.04
CA GLU A 138 6.27 -9.48 0.89
C GLU A 138 5.21 -10.18 0.03
N ASP A 139 3.94 -9.85 0.23
CA ASP A 139 2.84 -10.42 -0.55
C ASP A 139 2.87 -9.97 -2.01
N VAL A 140 3.19 -8.69 -2.27
CA VAL A 140 3.42 -8.16 -3.62
C VAL A 140 4.55 -8.94 -4.31
N GLU A 141 5.69 -9.09 -3.64
CA GLU A 141 6.84 -9.85 -4.19
C GLU A 141 6.46 -11.29 -4.55
N ARG A 142 5.72 -11.97 -3.68
CA ARG A 142 5.26 -13.33 -3.92
C ARG A 142 4.30 -13.40 -5.11
N MET A 143 3.37 -12.46 -5.24
CA MET A 143 2.37 -12.43 -6.30
C MET A 143 2.99 -12.17 -7.67
N VAL A 144 3.89 -11.20 -7.79
CA VAL A 144 4.59 -10.93 -9.06
C VAL A 144 5.53 -12.09 -9.45
N GLY A 145 6.11 -12.80 -8.49
CA GLY A 145 6.93 -13.99 -8.71
C GLY A 145 6.12 -15.16 -9.27
N THR A 146 4.85 -15.33 -8.84
CA THR A 146 3.95 -16.37 -9.32
C THR A 146 3.45 -16.07 -10.74
N GLU A 147 3.20 -14.82 -11.08
CA GLU A 147 2.81 -14.40 -12.43
C GLU A 147 3.97 -14.57 -13.43
N ALA A 148 5.21 -14.31 -13.03
CA ALA A 148 6.39 -14.56 -13.85
C ALA A 148 6.68 -16.06 -14.10
N GLY A 149 6.13 -16.95 -13.26
CA GLY A 149 6.27 -18.41 -13.37
C GLY A 149 5.28 -19.09 -14.30
N VAL A 150 4.31 -18.37 -14.85
CA VAL A 150 3.42 -18.88 -15.91
C VAL A 150 4.14 -18.73 -17.24
N THR A 151 5.04 -19.67 -17.53
CA THR A 151 5.53 -19.92 -18.88
C THR A 151 4.32 -20.45 -19.67
N TYR A 152 3.80 -19.66 -20.59
CA TYR A 152 2.91 -20.16 -21.62
C TYR A 152 3.70 -21.24 -22.39
N PRO A 153 3.22 -22.48 -22.48
CA PRO A 153 3.85 -23.44 -23.36
C PRO A 153 3.74 -22.90 -24.78
N ASP A 154 4.88 -22.86 -25.48
CA ASP A 154 4.98 -22.51 -26.88
C ASP A 154 3.95 -23.31 -27.69
N ALA A 155 2.82 -22.69 -28.00
CA ALA A 155 1.85 -23.20 -28.93
C ALA A 155 2.27 -22.68 -30.34
N PHE A 156 3.43 -23.18 -30.84
CA PHE A 156 3.74 -23.16 -32.28
C PHE A 156 5.07 -23.88 -32.50
N SER A 157 5.00 -25.21 -32.52
CA SER A 157 5.98 -26.06 -33.19
C SER A 157 5.20 -27.12 -33.94
N ALA A 158 4.85 -26.77 -35.12
CA ALA A 158 4.54 -27.74 -36.18
C ALA A 158 4.96 -27.16 -37.53
#